data_d73f9918dea611db2dacdf2d3ab9a419
#
_entry.id   d73f9918dea611db2dacdf2d3ab9a419
#
_cell.length_a   1.000
_cell.length_b   1.000
_cell.length_c   1.000
_cell.angle_alpha   90.00
_cell.angle_beta   90.00
_cell.angle_gamma   90.00
#
_symmetry.space_group_name_H-M   'P 1'
#
loop_
_entity.id
_entity.type
_entity.pdbx_description
1 polymer ?
#
loop_
_entity_poly.entity_id
_entity_poly.type
_entity_poly.pdbx_seq_one_letter_code
_entity_poly.pdbx_strand_id
1 'polypeptide(L)'
;MSEEILKKYIKCYENFLSKDLCKKTISKLNKQENKNTYKKHSFYDANKNINISFENELKISWVEIPEKQIIQNKLWFAIEQYILKDFKCDWFCNWQGYEQLRFNKYDINTNMKKHWDQIHSMFSGEKKGVPILSIVGVLNDNYEGGDFIMFEDTKIELPTGSILIFPSTFMYPHKVTSITKGVRHSFVSWVY
;
A
#
# COMPACT_ATOMS: atom_id res chain seq x y z
N MET A 1 -7.46 0.16 24.27
CA MET A 1 -7.18 -1.15 23.61
C MET A 1 -5.68 -1.24 23.48
N SER A 2 -5.05 -2.33 23.92
CA SER A 2 -3.60 -2.44 23.86
C SER A 2 -3.15 -2.67 22.40
N GLU A 3 -1.99 -2.15 22.02
CA GLU A 3 -1.37 -2.33 20.71
C GLU A 3 -1.21 -3.81 20.35
N GLU A 4 -0.95 -4.67 21.32
CA GLU A 4 -0.85 -6.12 21.16
C GLU A 4 -2.12 -6.76 20.58
N ILE A 5 -3.30 -6.25 20.94
CA ILE A 5 -4.57 -6.73 20.37
C ILE A 5 -4.67 -6.29 18.91
N LEU A 6 -4.31 -5.05 18.60
CA LEU A 6 -4.35 -4.52 17.24
C LEU A 6 -3.37 -5.25 16.32
N LYS A 7 -2.18 -5.59 16.80
CA LYS A 7 -1.17 -6.36 16.02
C LYS A 7 -1.69 -7.70 15.52
N LYS A 8 -2.65 -8.33 16.19
CA LYS A 8 -3.24 -9.60 15.73
C LYS A 8 -3.91 -9.48 14.37
N TYR A 9 -4.42 -8.29 14.03
CA TYR A 9 -5.11 -8.03 12.77
C TYR A 9 -4.17 -7.52 11.65
N ILE A 10 -2.87 -7.54 11.88
CA ILE A 10 -1.86 -7.25 10.87
C ILE A 10 -1.31 -8.57 10.36
N LYS A 11 -1.43 -8.84 9.06
CA LYS A 11 -0.92 -10.08 8.45
C LYS A 11 0.02 -9.76 7.31
N CYS A 12 1.21 -10.35 7.38
CA CYS A 12 2.19 -10.30 6.30
C CYS A 12 2.27 -11.69 5.65
N TYR A 13 2.00 -11.75 4.36
CA TYR A 13 2.12 -12.96 3.54
C TYR A 13 3.41 -12.87 2.73
N GLU A 14 4.46 -13.50 3.23
CA GLU A 14 5.77 -13.52 2.58
C GLU A 14 5.77 -14.41 1.34
N ASN A 15 6.64 -14.07 0.37
CA ASN A 15 6.78 -14.81 -0.89
C ASN A 15 5.46 -14.97 -1.69
N PHE A 16 4.49 -14.11 -1.46
CA PHE A 16 3.18 -14.17 -2.11
C PHE A 16 3.30 -13.84 -3.61
N LEU A 17 4.15 -12.88 -3.96
CA LEU A 17 4.56 -12.62 -5.33
C LEU A 17 5.95 -13.19 -5.57
N SER A 18 6.15 -13.85 -6.73
CA SER A 18 7.48 -14.31 -7.09
C SER A 18 8.45 -13.14 -7.31
N LYS A 19 9.71 -13.32 -6.96
CA LYS A 19 10.76 -12.32 -7.21
C LYS A 19 10.88 -11.95 -8.70
N ASP A 20 10.60 -12.89 -9.60
CA ASP A 20 10.59 -12.64 -11.05
C ASP A 20 9.46 -11.67 -11.44
N LEU A 21 8.23 -11.90 -10.94
CA LEU A 21 7.12 -10.98 -11.16
C LEU A 21 7.44 -9.58 -10.64
N CYS A 22 8.00 -9.47 -9.43
CA CYS A 22 8.40 -8.19 -8.85
C CYS A 22 9.43 -7.47 -9.73
N LYS A 23 10.48 -8.17 -10.18
CA LYS A 23 11.52 -7.61 -11.08
C LYS A 23 10.93 -7.15 -12.42
N LYS A 24 10.05 -7.95 -13.04
CA LYS A 24 9.37 -7.59 -14.29
C LYS A 24 8.52 -6.35 -14.10
N THR A 25 7.76 -6.29 -13.02
CA THR A 25 6.92 -5.12 -12.66
C THR A 25 7.77 -3.86 -12.56
N ILE A 26 8.85 -3.87 -11.78
CA ILE A 26 9.76 -2.71 -11.64
C ILE A 26 10.35 -2.31 -12.99
N SER A 27 10.81 -3.28 -13.79
CA SER A 27 11.37 -3.00 -15.12
C SER A 27 10.37 -2.29 -16.04
N LYS A 28 9.08 -2.70 -16.01
CA LYS A 28 8.02 -2.03 -16.77
C LYS A 28 7.70 -0.64 -16.23
N LEU A 29 7.62 -0.48 -14.92
CA LEU A 29 7.40 0.81 -14.27
C LEU A 29 8.49 1.82 -14.63
N ASN A 30 9.76 1.43 -14.57
CA ASN A 30 10.88 2.30 -14.93
C ASN A 30 10.85 2.74 -16.40
N LYS A 31 10.40 1.86 -17.32
CA LYS A 31 10.20 2.23 -18.73
C LYS A 31 9.06 3.23 -18.94
N GLN A 32 8.08 3.24 -18.06
CA GLN A 32 6.94 4.16 -18.12
C GLN A 32 7.23 5.51 -17.44
N GLU A 33 8.24 5.59 -16.58
CA GLU A 33 8.58 6.83 -15.87
C GLU A 33 8.86 7.98 -16.84
N ASN A 34 9.56 7.70 -17.93
CA ASN A 34 9.86 8.68 -18.99
C ASN A 34 8.63 9.23 -19.72
N LYS A 35 7.44 8.67 -19.49
CA LYS A 35 6.16 9.07 -20.09
C LYS A 35 5.31 9.93 -19.15
N ASN A 36 5.89 10.50 -18.09
CA ASN A 36 5.17 11.29 -17.08
C ASN A 36 3.97 10.55 -16.43
N THR A 37 4.09 9.24 -16.25
CA THR A 37 3.04 8.42 -15.64
C THR A 37 3.02 8.49 -14.11
N TYR A 38 4.03 9.10 -13.51
CA TYR A 38 4.13 9.31 -12.07
C TYR A 38 3.72 10.72 -11.69
N LYS A 39 2.98 10.83 -10.59
CA LYS A 39 2.62 12.08 -9.93
C LYS A 39 3.20 12.10 -8.53
N LYS A 40 3.52 13.27 -8.02
CA LYS A 40 3.88 13.44 -6.60
C LYS A 40 2.64 13.15 -5.76
N HIS A 41 2.81 12.42 -4.67
CA HIS A 41 1.73 12.15 -3.73
C HIS A 41 1.26 13.45 -3.05
N SER A 42 -0.01 13.48 -2.66
CA SER A 42 -0.60 14.59 -1.91
C SER A 42 -1.59 14.06 -0.89
N PHE A 43 -1.73 14.79 0.21
CA PHE A 43 -2.76 14.57 1.22
C PHE A 43 -3.89 15.58 1.04
N TYR A 44 -5.11 15.15 1.26
CA TYR A 44 -6.25 16.05 1.31
C TYR A 44 -6.34 16.74 2.67
N ASP A 45 -6.29 18.08 2.69
CA ASP A 45 -6.52 18.88 3.88
C ASP A 45 -8.00 19.32 3.89
N ALA A 46 -8.79 18.68 4.75
CA ALA A 46 -10.22 18.93 4.86
C ALA A 46 -10.54 20.36 5.36
N ASN A 47 -9.65 20.98 6.15
CA ASN A 47 -9.86 22.34 6.64
C ASN A 47 -9.70 23.39 5.56
N LYS A 48 -8.81 23.13 4.60
CA LYS A 48 -8.52 24.03 3.49
C LYS A 48 -9.21 23.63 2.19
N ASN A 49 -9.81 22.45 2.15
CA ASN A 49 -10.42 21.86 0.95
C ASN A 49 -9.45 21.78 -0.25
N ILE A 50 -8.18 21.47 0.01
CA ILE A 50 -7.12 21.38 -1.02
C ILE A 50 -6.26 20.13 -0.80
N ASN A 51 -5.61 19.69 -1.88
CA ASN A 51 -4.55 18.70 -1.80
C ASN A 51 -3.20 19.37 -1.51
N ILE A 52 -2.52 18.92 -0.46
CA ILE A 52 -1.19 19.40 -0.06
C ILE A 52 -0.16 18.33 -0.37
N SER A 53 0.89 18.69 -1.13
CA SER A 53 2.05 17.85 -1.36
C SER A 53 3.26 18.45 -0.66
N PHE A 54 3.97 17.63 0.11
CA PHE A 54 5.21 18.04 0.77
C PHE A 54 6.42 17.75 -0.15
N GLU A 55 7.54 18.42 0.12
CA GLU A 55 8.74 18.30 -0.71
C GLU A 55 9.23 16.85 -0.82
N ASN A 56 9.24 16.13 0.29
CA ASN A 56 9.76 14.77 0.42
C ASN A 56 8.70 13.66 0.19
N GLU A 57 7.63 13.96 -0.53
CA GLU A 57 6.60 12.97 -0.85
C GLU A 57 7.07 12.00 -1.94
N LEU A 58 6.63 10.75 -1.80
CA LEU A 58 6.80 9.72 -2.80
C LEU A 58 6.09 10.07 -4.12
N LYS A 59 6.44 9.34 -5.16
CA LYS A 59 5.73 9.37 -6.45
C LYS A 59 4.74 8.21 -6.53
N ILE A 60 3.57 8.48 -7.11
CA ILE A 60 2.48 7.50 -7.28
C ILE A 60 2.08 7.38 -8.75
N SER A 61 1.63 6.20 -9.15
CA SER A 61 1.18 5.92 -10.52
C SER A 61 0.07 4.87 -10.56
N TRP A 62 -0.90 5.08 -11.43
CA TRP A 62 -1.93 4.10 -11.79
C TRP A 62 -1.70 3.50 -13.18
N VAL A 63 -0.47 3.60 -13.69
CA VAL A 63 -0.12 3.14 -15.03
C VAL A 63 -0.56 1.69 -15.28
N GLU A 64 -1.09 1.44 -16.45
CA GLU A 64 -1.46 0.11 -16.90
C GLU A 64 -0.25 -0.60 -17.48
N ILE A 65 0.11 -1.72 -16.87
CA ILE A 65 1.15 -2.65 -17.32
C ILE A 65 0.60 -4.09 -17.19
N PRO A 66 1.05 -5.04 -17.99
CA PRO A 66 0.52 -6.42 -17.93
C PRO A 66 0.64 -7.06 -16.55
N GLU A 67 1.73 -6.81 -15.85
CA GLU A 67 1.99 -7.32 -14.50
C GLU A 67 0.98 -6.81 -13.46
N LYS A 68 0.39 -5.61 -13.67
CA LYS A 68 -0.65 -5.04 -12.80
C LYS A 68 -1.85 -5.96 -12.69
N GLN A 69 -2.37 -6.43 -13.82
CA GLN A 69 -3.52 -7.34 -13.83
C GLN A 69 -3.20 -8.67 -13.15
N ILE A 70 -1.98 -9.20 -13.34
CA ILE A 70 -1.55 -10.43 -12.67
C ILE A 70 -1.54 -10.27 -11.16
N ILE A 71 -0.97 -9.16 -10.68
CA ILE A 71 -0.94 -8.84 -9.24
C ILE A 71 -2.36 -8.60 -8.73
N GLN A 72 -3.18 -7.83 -9.45
CA GLN A 72 -4.56 -7.54 -9.10
C GLN A 72 -5.37 -8.82 -8.86
N ASN A 73 -5.27 -9.79 -9.77
CA ASN A 73 -5.96 -11.07 -9.63
C ASN A 73 -5.47 -11.87 -8.42
N LYS A 74 -4.18 -11.76 -8.07
CA LYS A 74 -3.63 -12.42 -6.88
C LYS A 74 -4.11 -11.80 -5.57
N LEU A 75 -4.43 -10.51 -5.54
CA LEU A 75 -4.92 -9.86 -4.32
C LEU A 75 -6.21 -10.49 -3.80
N TRP A 76 -7.08 -10.97 -4.68
CA TRP A 76 -8.28 -11.71 -4.27
C TRP A 76 -7.94 -12.85 -3.30
N PHE A 77 -6.93 -13.67 -3.64
CA PHE A 77 -6.52 -14.79 -2.80
C PHE A 77 -5.94 -14.34 -1.45
N ALA A 78 -5.22 -13.21 -1.42
CA ALA A 78 -4.70 -12.67 -0.18
C ALA A 78 -5.84 -12.15 0.72
N ILE A 79 -6.84 -11.49 0.14
CA ILE A 79 -8.03 -11.00 0.85
C ILE A 79 -8.85 -12.18 1.39
N GLU A 80 -9.08 -13.20 0.55
CA GLU A 80 -9.77 -14.43 0.96
C GLU A 80 -9.03 -15.13 2.10
N GLN A 81 -7.71 -15.25 2.00
CA GLN A 81 -6.87 -15.82 3.04
C GLN A 81 -7.04 -15.06 4.36
N TYR A 82 -6.95 -13.72 4.30
CA TYR A 82 -7.11 -12.85 5.47
C TYR A 82 -8.49 -12.99 6.12
N ILE A 83 -9.56 -12.85 5.35
CA ILE A 83 -10.93 -12.81 5.88
C ILE A 83 -11.40 -14.19 6.32
N LEU A 84 -11.26 -15.20 5.45
CA LEU A 84 -11.92 -16.51 5.64
C LEU A 84 -11.05 -17.54 6.36
N LYS A 85 -9.71 -17.47 6.17
CA LYS A 85 -8.80 -18.49 6.73
C LYS A 85 -8.20 -18.05 8.05
N ASP A 86 -7.63 -16.83 8.09
CA ASP A 86 -6.89 -16.37 9.26
C ASP A 86 -7.82 -15.87 10.37
N PHE A 87 -8.85 -15.11 10.02
CA PHE A 87 -9.78 -14.54 10.99
C PHE A 87 -11.14 -15.24 11.06
N LYS A 88 -11.48 -16.06 10.06
CA LYS A 88 -12.77 -16.77 9.97
C LYS A 88 -13.95 -15.82 10.16
N CYS A 89 -13.84 -14.63 9.56
CA CYS A 89 -14.86 -13.58 9.66
C CYS A 89 -15.99 -13.86 8.67
N ASP A 90 -16.80 -14.88 8.94
CA ASP A 90 -17.96 -15.23 8.13
C ASP A 90 -19.04 -14.14 8.12
N TRP A 91 -19.05 -13.27 9.14
CA TRP A 91 -19.89 -12.06 9.19
C TRP A 91 -19.37 -10.90 8.34
N PHE A 92 -18.12 -10.94 7.87
CA PHE A 92 -17.52 -9.91 7.03
C PHE A 92 -17.80 -10.21 5.53
N CYS A 93 -19.06 -10.46 5.22
CA CYS A 93 -19.50 -10.83 3.87
C CYS A 93 -19.90 -9.63 2.99
N ASN A 94 -19.92 -8.42 3.53
CA ASN A 94 -20.47 -7.24 2.83
C ASN A 94 -19.39 -6.37 2.15
N TRP A 95 -18.16 -6.84 2.00
CA TRP A 95 -17.17 -6.12 1.20
C TRP A 95 -17.51 -6.25 -0.30
N GLN A 96 -17.38 -5.14 -1.02
CA GLN A 96 -17.89 -5.03 -2.39
C GLN A 96 -16.78 -5.15 -3.46
N GLY A 97 -15.53 -5.18 -3.04
CA GLY A 97 -14.39 -5.28 -3.94
C GLY A 97 -13.14 -4.64 -3.37
N TYR A 98 -12.18 -4.43 -4.23
CA TYR A 98 -10.92 -3.76 -3.90
C TYR A 98 -10.50 -2.86 -5.07
N GLU A 99 -9.79 -1.79 -4.72
CA GLU A 99 -9.34 -0.80 -5.69
C GLU A 99 -8.22 -1.33 -6.60
N GLN A 100 -8.09 -0.69 -7.75
CA GLN A 100 -6.96 -0.93 -8.63
C GLN A 100 -5.65 -0.57 -7.94
N LEU A 101 -4.59 -1.29 -8.29
CA LEU A 101 -3.27 -1.04 -7.75
C LEU A 101 -2.80 0.38 -8.06
N ARG A 102 -2.36 1.08 -7.02
CA ARG A 102 -1.57 2.29 -7.12
C ARG A 102 -0.11 1.92 -6.84
N PHE A 103 0.76 2.11 -7.81
CA PHE A 103 2.20 1.93 -7.63
C PHE A 103 2.80 3.12 -6.91
N ASN A 104 3.70 2.83 -5.98
CA ASN A 104 4.42 3.81 -5.20
C ASN A 104 5.92 3.67 -5.48
N LYS A 105 6.59 4.80 -5.75
CA LYS A 105 8.04 4.88 -5.91
C LYS A 105 8.59 5.87 -4.89
N TYR A 106 9.53 5.40 -4.10
CA TYR A 106 10.25 6.21 -3.11
C TYR A 106 11.68 6.38 -3.61
N ASP A 107 12.01 7.58 -4.04
CA ASP A 107 13.38 8.00 -4.35
C ASP A 107 14.14 8.35 -3.06
N ILE A 108 15.45 8.60 -3.13
CA ILE A 108 16.25 9.05 -1.98
C ILE A 108 15.61 10.30 -1.37
N ASN A 109 15.60 10.38 -0.04
CA ASN A 109 15.00 11.43 0.77
C ASN A 109 13.47 11.52 0.70
N THR A 110 12.77 10.60 0.02
CA THR A 110 11.31 10.56 0.07
C THR A 110 10.78 9.61 1.13
N ASN A 111 9.61 9.90 1.64
CA ASN A 111 8.94 9.17 2.71
C ASN A 111 7.41 9.18 2.53
N MET A 112 6.70 8.56 3.46
CA MET A 112 5.27 8.71 3.65
C MET A 112 5.03 9.07 5.10
N LYS A 113 4.44 10.24 5.34
CA LYS A 113 4.13 10.72 6.68
C LYS A 113 3.15 9.80 7.41
N LYS A 114 3.13 9.87 8.74
CA LYS A 114 2.20 9.11 9.59
C LYS A 114 0.76 9.48 9.23
N HIS A 115 -0.04 8.49 8.89
CA HIS A 115 -1.44 8.63 8.47
C HIS A 115 -2.20 7.33 8.72
N TRP A 116 -3.49 7.35 8.47
CA TRP A 116 -4.37 6.18 8.33
C TRP A 116 -5.14 6.28 7.02
N ASP A 117 -5.69 5.18 6.56
CA ASP A 117 -6.26 5.08 5.22
C ASP A 117 -7.79 5.27 5.17
N GLN A 118 -8.49 5.22 6.29
CA GLN A 118 -9.94 5.32 6.36
C GLN A 118 -10.43 6.75 6.15
N ILE A 119 -10.32 7.26 4.92
CA ILE A 119 -10.83 8.57 4.52
C ILE A 119 -11.73 8.44 3.29
N HIS A 120 -12.88 9.12 3.31
CA HIS A 120 -13.89 9.02 2.25
C HIS A 120 -13.43 9.51 0.87
N SER A 121 -12.35 10.26 0.80
CA SER A 121 -11.79 10.82 -0.43
C SER A 121 -10.73 9.92 -1.11
N MET A 122 -10.46 8.72 -0.58
CA MET A 122 -9.46 7.82 -1.17
C MET A 122 -9.88 7.22 -2.51
N PHE A 123 -11.16 7.11 -2.76
CA PHE A 123 -11.69 6.59 -4.00
C PHE A 123 -11.99 7.71 -4.98
N SER A 124 -11.52 7.56 -6.21
CA SER A 124 -11.78 8.48 -7.31
C SER A 124 -12.88 7.94 -8.22
N GLY A 125 -13.59 8.86 -8.92
CA GLY A 125 -14.59 8.50 -9.91
C GLY A 125 -15.95 8.12 -9.31
N GLU A 126 -16.60 7.12 -9.88
CA GLU A 126 -17.95 6.69 -9.51
C GLU A 126 -18.01 5.92 -8.19
N LYS A 127 -16.90 5.26 -7.83
CA LYS A 127 -16.80 4.51 -6.58
C LYS A 127 -16.50 5.47 -5.44
N LYS A 128 -17.45 5.61 -4.55
CA LYS A 128 -17.30 6.31 -3.28
C LYS A 128 -17.44 5.32 -2.15
N GLY A 129 -16.44 5.23 -1.32
CA GLY A 129 -16.45 4.32 -0.18
C GLY A 129 -15.37 4.67 0.83
N VAL A 130 -15.43 4.01 1.95
CA VAL A 130 -14.42 4.12 3.00
C VAL A 130 -13.62 2.82 3.01
N PRO A 131 -12.28 2.87 2.89
CA PRO A 131 -11.46 1.67 2.98
C PRO A 131 -11.73 0.91 4.28
N ILE A 132 -11.87 -0.40 4.16
CA ILE A 132 -12.04 -1.32 5.30
C ILE A 132 -10.70 -1.99 5.62
N LEU A 133 -10.01 -2.49 4.59
CA LEU A 133 -8.68 -3.07 4.69
C LEU A 133 -7.71 -2.34 3.77
N SER A 134 -6.51 -2.13 4.28
CA SER A 134 -5.37 -1.63 3.53
C SER A 134 -4.47 -2.79 3.10
N ILE A 135 -4.02 -2.75 1.86
CA ILE A 135 -3.12 -3.74 1.28
C ILE A 135 -1.86 -3.03 0.81
N VAL A 136 -0.71 -3.48 1.27
CA VAL A 136 0.60 -2.99 0.83
C VAL A 136 1.41 -4.14 0.28
N GLY A 137 1.82 -4.06 -0.98
CA GLY A 137 2.72 -5.04 -1.59
C GLY A 137 4.11 -4.47 -1.82
N VAL A 138 5.15 -5.26 -1.58
CA VAL A 138 6.55 -4.84 -1.72
C VAL A 138 7.19 -5.52 -2.91
N LEU A 139 7.77 -4.71 -3.81
CA LEU A 139 8.34 -5.19 -5.05
C LEU A 139 9.87 -5.37 -5.00
N ASN A 140 10.56 -4.74 -4.03
CA ASN A 140 12.00 -4.90 -3.80
C ASN A 140 12.38 -4.60 -2.36
N ASP A 141 13.57 -5.05 -1.96
CA ASP A 141 14.17 -4.84 -0.64
C ASP A 141 15.65 -4.40 -0.71
N ASN A 142 16.15 -4.09 -1.92
CA ASN A 142 17.53 -3.64 -2.17
C ASN A 142 17.70 -2.12 -2.03
N TYR A 143 17.24 -1.57 -0.90
CA TYR A 143 17.37 -0.16 -0.52
C TYR A 143 17.70 -0.05 0.97
N GLU A 144 18.09 1.14 1.43
CA GLU A 144 18.32 1.45 2.85
C GLU A 144 17.35 2.55 3.31
N GLY A 145 16.92 2.50 4.56
CA GLY A 145 15.77 3.28 5.06
C GLY A 145 14.45 2.73 4.55
N GLY A 146 13.43 3.55 4.45
CA GLY A 146 12.13 3.14 3.91
C GLY A 146 11.40 2.11 4.76
N ASP A 147 11.67 2.07 6.07
CA ASP A 147 11.02 1.17 7.01
C ASP A 147 9.53 1.46 7.07
N PHE A 148 8.72 0.41 7.02
CA PHE A 148 7.29 0.50 7.26
C PHE A 148 7.03 0.40 8.77
N ILE A 149 6.62 1.52 9.35
CA ILE A 149 6.39 1.64 10.80
C ILE A 149 4.89 1.79 11.05
N MET A 150 4.36 0.96 11.92
CA MET A 150 2.99 1.05 12.41
C MET A 150 2.96 1.55 13.86
N PHE A 151 1.84 2.15 14.23
CA PHE A 151 1.62 2.76 15.55
C PHE A 151 2.66 3.84 15.85
N GLU A 152 3.41 3.75 16.94
CA GLU A 152 4.48 4.69 17.24
C GLU A 152 5.82 4.27 16.62
N ASP A 153 6.24 3.02 16.80
CA ASP A 153 7.59 2.55 16.46
C ASP A 153 7.67 1.08 15.99
N THR A 154 6.52 0.38 15.87
CA THR A 154 6.52 -1.02 15.48
C THR A 154 6.90 -1.15 14.00
N LYS A 155 8.13 -1.60 13.76
CA LYS A 155 8.63 -1.92 12.42
C LYS A 155 8.02 -3.24 11.92
N ILE A 156 7.48 -3.23 10.71
CA ILE A 156 7.02 -4.42 10.01
C ILE A 156 8.04 -4.79 8.93
N GLU A 157 8.63 -5.96 9.07
CA GLU A 157 9.54 -6.47 8.05
C GLU A 157 8.76 -6.92 6.82
N LEU A 158 9.17 -6.40 5.67
CA LEU A 158 8.48 -6.60 4.40
C LEU A 158 9.47 -7.01 3.30
N PRO A 159 9.89 -8.27 3.23
CA PRO A 159 10.76 -8.75 2.16
C PRO A 159 10.09 -8.67 0.79
N THR A 160 10.91 -8.68 -0.26
CA THR A 160 10.43 -8.66 -1.66
C THR A 160 9.37 -9.74 -1.91
N GLY A 161 8.25 -9.32 -2.49
CA GLY A 161 7.12 -10.20 -2.81
C GLY A 161 6.12 -10.40 -1.68
N SER A 162 6.30 -9.72 -0.55
CA SER A 162 5.33 -9.73 0.55
C SER A 162 4.09 -8.90 0.25
N ILE A 163 2.97 -9.34 0.81
CA ILE A 163 1.72 -8.58 0.91
C ILE A 163 1.36 -8.42 2.39
N LEU A 164 1.22 -7.18 2.82
CA LEU A 164 0.73 -6.79 4.13
C LEU A 164 -0.74 -6.40 4.03
N ILE A 165 -1.59 -6.95 4.90
CA ILE A 165 -3.00 -6.59 5.03
C ILE A 165 -3.29 -6.21 6.48
N PHE A 166 -4.02 -5.11 6.67
CA PHE A 166 -4.43 -4.62 7.98
C PHE A 166 -5.70 -3.75 7.87
N PRO A 167 -6.46 -3.55 8.96
CA PRO A 167 -7.62 -2.66 8.95
C PRO A 167 -7.24 -1.22 8.64
N SER A 168 -8.02 -0.53 7.81
CA SER A 168 -7.72 0.84 7.37
C SER A 168 -8.03 1.91 8.40
N THR A 169 -8.64 1.55 9.55
CA THR A 169 -9.16 2.49 10.54
C THR A 169 -8.06 3.36 11.18
N PHE A 170 -8.47 4.46 11.81
CA PHE A 170 -7.58 5.39 12.52
C PHE A 170 -6.74 4.73 13.63
N MET A 171 -7.13 3.53 14.08
CA MET A 171 -6.37 2.72 15.05
C MET A 171 -5.10 2.09 14.46
N TYR A 172 -4.91 2.14 13.15
CA TYR A 172 -3.74 1.58 12.44
C TYR A 172 -2.93 2.68 11.74
N PRO A 173 -2.43 3.67 12.49
CA PRO A 173 -1.57 4.68 11.92
C PRO A 173 -0.26 4.05 11.47
N HIS A 174 0.22 4.49 10.31
CA HIS A 174 1.46 3.98 9.74
C HIS A 174 2.21 5.04 8.94
N LYS A 175 3.49 4.81 8.73
CA LYS A 175 4.39 5.68 7.96
C LYS A 175 5.44 4.83 7.23
N VAL A 176 6.10 5.44 6.25
CA VAL A 176 7.32 4.92 5.65
C VAL A 176 8.43 5.93 5.92
N THR A 177 9.53 5.49 6.53
CA THR A 177 10.68 6.36 6.81
C THR A 177 11.38 6.78 5.51
N SER A 178 12.23 7.79 5.58
CA SER A 178 12.96 8.27 4.40
C SER A 178 13.90 7.20 3.83
N ILE A 179 13.95 7.11 2.51
CA ILE A 179 14.96 6.30 1.82
C ILE A 179 16.32 7.01 1.94
N THR A 180 17.33 6.28 2.38
CA THR A 180 18.69 6.79 2.50
C THR A 180 19.59 6.34 1.36
N LYS A 181 19.26 5.18 0.73
CA LYS A 181 19.99 4.66 -0.42
C LYS A 181 19.09 3.77 -1.29
N GLY A 182 19.28 3.85 -2.60
CA GLY A 182 18.49 3.07 -3.56
C GLY A 182 17.10 3.64 -3.81
N VAL A 183 16.18 2.79 -4.27
CA VAL A 183 14.79 3.15 -4.59
C VAL A 183 13.87 2.04 -4.09
N ARG A 184 12.84 2.42 -3.33
CA ARG A 184 11.82 1.48 -2.89
C ARG A 184 10.63 1.51 -3.83
N HIS A 185 10.25 0.35 -4.34
CA HIS A 185 9.04 0.15 -5.12
C HIS A 185 8.03 -0.69 -4.34
N SER A 186 6.79 -0.21 -4.29
CA SER A 186 5.68 -0.92 -3.68
C SER A 186 4.39 -0.62 -4.45
N PHE A 187 3.31 -1.27 -4.06
CA PHE A 187 1.97 -0.90 -4.49
C PHE A 187 1.03 -0.93 -3.30
N VAL A 188 -0.11 -0.27 -3.45
CA VAL A 188 -1.19 -0.29 -2.48
C VAL A 188 -2.52 -0.54 -3.18
N SER A 189 -3.45 -1.12 -2.45
CA SER A 189 -4.85 -1.26 -2.80
C SER A 189 -5.68 -1.24 -1.53
N TRP A 190 -6.98 -1.05 -1.65
CA TRP A 190 -7.89 -0.99 -0.51
C TRP A 190 -9.14 -1.81 -0.79
N VAL A 191 -9.59 -2.56 0.23
CA VAL A 191 -10.88 -3.26 0.22
C VAL A 191 -11.94 -2.31 0.76
N TYR A 192 -13.14 -2.32 0.15
CA TYR A 192 -14.28 -1.47 0.51
C TYR A 192 -15.60 -2.25 0.51
#